data_1c83be5fb1c96ade6b7862ce3333aa39
#
_entry.id   1c83be5fb1c96ade6b7862ce3333aa39
#
_cell.length_a   1.000
_cell.length_b   1.000
_cell.length_c   1.000
_cell.angle_alpha   90.00
_cell.angle_beta   90.00
_cell.angle_gamma   90.00
#
_symmetry.space_group_name_H-M   'P 1'
#
loop_
_entity.id
_entity.type
_entity.pdbx_description
1 polymer ?
#
loop_
_entity_poly.entity_id
_entity_poly.type
_entity_poly.pdbx_seq_one_letter_code
_entity_poly.pdbx_strand_id
1 'polypeptide(L)'
;MPEAFPDLDARACHTVRRLCRLFRIERTGGFEHRPIAMVRRLIARRDALIDALIALEPRRRDGAAAGSAALRSSLTELAREVQRSREHVEARIERLRAELERRRGEGPPTGLRERAGGQFIGRG
;
A
#
# COMPACT_ATOMS: atom_id res chain seq x y z
N MET A 1 -36.39 1.55 0.22
CA MET A 1 -36.13 0.40 1.06
C MET A 1 -34.79 0.47 1.66
N PRO A 2 -34.66 0.28 2.94
CA PRO A 2 -33.31 0.21 3.52
C PRO A 2 -32.60 -1.03 3.01
N GLU A 3 -31.30 -0.95 2.97
CA GLU A 3 -30.50 -2.07 2.56
C GLU A 3 -30.55 -3.17 3.62
N ALA A 4 -30.64 -4.39 3.18
CA ALA A 4 -30.58 -5.52 4.08
C ALA A 4 -29.15 -5.68 4.60
N PHE A 5 -28.98 -6.25 5.80
CA PHE A 5 -27.67 -6.48 6.36
C PHE A 5 -26.79 -7.34 5.46
N PRO A 6 -27.31 -8.41 4.81
CA PRO A 6 -26.49 -9.19 3.90
C PRO A 6 -25.91 -8.35 2.76
N ASP A 7 -26.63 -7.33 2.31
CA ASP A 7 -26.12 -6.45 1.25
C ASP A 7 -24.97 -5.62 1.74
N LEU A 8 -25.04 -5.10 2.96
CA LEU A 8 -23.94 -4.31 3.51
C LEU A 8 -22.71 -5.17 3.76
N ASP A 9 -22.92 -6.38 4.29
CA ASP A 9 -21.81 -7.31 4.48
C ASP A 9 -21.22 -7.72 3.15
N ALA A 10 -22.04 -7.96 2.13
CA ALA A 10 -21.55 -8.33 0.82
C ALA A 10 -20.74 -7.21 0.20
N ARG A 11 -21.18 -5.98 0.36
CA ARG A 11 -20.43 -4.82 -0.12
C ARG A 11 -19.09 -4.69 0.59
N ALA A 12 -19.11 -4.88 1.90
CA ALA A 12 -17.87 -4.82 2.67
C ALA A 12 -16.90 -5.91 2.24
N CYS A 13 -17.39 -7.14 2.06
CA CYS A 13 -16.58 -8.25 1.58
C CYS A 13 -15.97 -7.93 0.22
N HIS A 14 -16.79 -7.39 -0.69
CA HIS A 14 -16.33 -7.06 -2.03
C HIS A 14 -15.21 -6.00 -1.97
N THR A 15 -15.42 -4.98 -1.16
CA THR A 15 -14.42 -3.92 -0.98
C THR A 15 -13.14 -4.46 -0.42
N VAL A 16 -13.24 -5.32 0.60
CA VAL A 16 -12.07 -5.93 1.23
C VAL A 16 -11.30 -6.78 0.22
N ARG A 17 -12.00 -7.56 -0.59
CA ARG A 17 -11.33 -8.39 -1.61
C ARG A 17 -10.58 -7.53 -2.62
N ARG A 18 -11.17 -6.42 -3.02
CA ARG A 18 -10.50 -5.52 -3.95
C ARG A 18 -9.25 -4.89 -3.32
N LEU A 19 -9.32 -4.54 -2.05
CA LEU A 19 -8.16 -4.05 -1.32
C LEU A 19 -7.05 -5.10 -1.26
N CYS A 20 -7.41 -6.34 -0.94
CA CYS A 20 -6.43 -7.42 -0.90
C CYS A 20 -5.73 -7.57 -2.25
N ARG A 21 -6.49 -7.46 -3.34
CA ARG A 21 -5.91 -7.56 -4.67
C ARG A 21 -4.93 -6.43 -4.94
N LEU A 22 -5.26 -5.22 -4.53
CA LEU A 22 -4.36 -4.09 -4.73
C LEU A 22 -3.07 -4.24 -3.94
N PHE A 23 -3.16 -4.71 -2.71
CA PHE A 23 -1.95 -4.97 -1.91
C PHE A 23 -1.07 -6.03 -2.55
N ARG A 24 -1.67 -7.07 -3.13
CA ARG A 24 -0.90 -8.10 -3.82
C ARG A 24 -0.22 -7.56 -5.07
N ILE A 25 -0.91 -6.73 -5.84
CA ILE A 25 -0.34 -6.10 -7.02
C ILE A 25 0.87 -5.26 -6.64
N GLU A 26 0.76 -4.52 -5.56
CA GLU A 26 1.86 -3.71 -5.07
C GLU A 26 3.07 -4.56 -4.71
N ARG A 27 2.83 -5.67 -3.99
CA ARG A 27 3.93 -6.54 -3.57
C ARG A 27 4.60 -7.28 -4.69
N THR A 28 3.87 -7.64 -5.71
CA THR A 28 4.40 -8.45 -6.80
C THR A 28 5.07 -7.60 -7.87
N GLY A 29 5.80 -6.59 -7.46
CA GLY A 29 6.61 -5.77 -8.35
C GLY A 29 5.81 -4.77 -9.12
N GLY A 30 4.57 -4.53 -8.71
CA GLY A 30 3.69 -3.74 -9.52
C GLY A 30 4.10 -2.29 -9.66
N PHE A 31 4.41 -1.62 -8.57
CA PHE A 31 4.61 -0.18 -8.62
C PHE A 31 5.96 0.21 -9.17
N GLU A 32 6.98 -0.60 -8.94
CA GLU A 32 8.34 -0.24 -9.36
C GLU A 32 8.51 -0.13 -10.86
N HIS A 33 7.71 -0.87 -11.59
CA HIS A 33 7.88 -0.94 -13.03
C HIS A 33 6.71 -0.31 -13.79
N ARG A 34 5.91 0.49 -13.10
CA ARG A 34 4.75 1.12 -13.72
C ARG A 34 4.96 2.61 -13.88
N PRO A 35 4.35 3.22 -14.89
CA PRO A 35 4.40 4.68 -15.01
C PRO A 35 3.81 5.37 -13.78
N ILE A 36 4.36 6.51 -13.46
CA ILE A 36 3.92 7.29 -12.30
C ILE A 36 2.42 7.56 -12.32
N ALA A 37 1.87 7.87 -13.48
CA ALA A 37 0.43 8.14 -13.56
C ALA A 37 -0.40 6.93 -13.15
N MET A 38 0.05 5.74 -13.52
CA MET A 38 -0.64 4.52 -13.14
C MET A 38 -0.51 4.24 -11.64
N VAL A 39 0.68 4.48 -11.07
CA VAL A 39 0.90 4.31 -9.64
C VAL A 39 -0.05 5.22 -8.86
N ARG A 40 -0.16 6.48 -9.28
CA ARG A 40 -1.04 7.43 -8.62
C ARG A 40 -2.50 6.98 -8.67
N ARG A 41 -2.91 6.42 -9.81
CA ARG A 41 -4.29 5.91 -9.93
C ARG A 41 -4.54 4.72 -9.02
N LEU A 42 -3.56 3.84 -8.90
CA LEU A 42 -3.69 2.68 -8.01
C LEU A 42 -3.77 3.10 -6.55
N ILE A 43 -2.96 4.07 -6.16
CA ILE A 43 -2.99 4.61 -4.80
C ILE A 43 -4.33 5.28 -4.53
N ALA A 44 -4.81 6.10 -5.47
CA ALA A 44 -6.09 6.78 -5.31
C ALA A 44 -7.23 5.77 -5.20
N ARG A 45 -7.16 4.70 -5.97
CA ARG A 45 -8.17 3.65 -5.91
C ARG A 45 -8.14 2.93 -4.57
N ARG A 46 -6.96 2.66 -4.05
CA ARG A 46 -6.81 2.05 -2.74
C ARG A 46 -7.42 2.93 -1.66
N ASP A 47 -7.10 4.22 -1.70
CA ASP A 47 -7.63 5.17 -0.72
C ASP A 47 -9.14 5.25 -0.80
N ALA A 48 -9.69 5.27 -2.01
CA ALA A 48 -11.14 5.31 -2.20
C ALA A 48 -11.81 4.06 -1.64
N LEU A 49 -11.19 2.90 -1.80
CA LEU A 49 -11.74 1.66 -1.25
C LEU A 49 -11.68 1.64 0.27
N ILE A 50 -10.64 2.17 0.85
CA ILE A 50 -10.52 2.28 2.31
C ILE A 50 -11.59 3.21 2.83
N ASP A 51 -11.78 4.36 2.18
CA ASP A 51 -12.82 5.31 2.58
C ASP A 51 -14.21 4.69 2.47
N ALA A 52 -14.45 3.93 1.41
CA ALA A 52 -15.73 3.26 1.24
C ALA A 52 -15.98 2.24 2.34
N LEU A 53 -14.94 1.50 2.73
CA LEU A 53 -15.07 0.51 3.79
C LEU A 53 -15.33 1.19 5.13
N ILE A 54 -14.64 2.28 5.41
CA ILE A 54 -14.86 3.06 6.63
C ILE A 54 -16.29 3.58 6.68
N ALA A 55 -16.79 4.07 5.54
CA ALA A 55 -18.15 4.60 5.48
C ALA A 55 -19.23 3.54 5.69
N LEU A 56 -18.94 2.30 5.32
CA LEU A 56 -19.88 1.21 5.52
C LEU A 56 -19.98 0.76 6.97
N GLU A 57 -18.94 0.93 7.73
CA GLU A 57 -18.84 0.35 9.07
C GLU A 57 -19.94 0.83 10.02
N PRO A 58 -20.23 2.13 10.15
CA PRO A 58 -21.31 2.57 11.05
C PRO A 58 -22.66 2.01 10.63
N ARG A 59 -22.94 1.99 9.33
CA ARG A 59 -24.22 1.49 8.82
C ARG A 59 -24.38 0.00 9.11
N ARG A 60 -23.32 -0.75 8.93
CA ARG A 60 -23.34 -2.18 9.19
C ARG A 60 -23.48 -2.45 10.69
N ARG A 61 -22.78 -1.66 11.50
CA ARG A 61 -22.78 -1.82 12.94
C ARG A 61 -24.15 -1.50 13.53
N ASP A 62 -24.81 -0.45 13.04
CA ASP A 62 -26.11 -0.04 13.52
C ASP A 62 -27.16 -1.10 13.20
N GLY A 63 -26.99 -1.82 12.13
CA GLY A 63 -28.01 -2.74 11.67
C GLY A 63 -27.80 -4.18 12.06
N ALA A 64 -26.65 -4.55 12.60
CA ALA A 64 -26.37 -5.94 12.89
C ALA A 64 -25.60 -6.09 14.17
N ALA A 65 -25.88 -7.16 14.90
CA ALA A 65 -25.18 -7.44 16.14
C ALA A 65 -23.74 -7.88 15.87
N ALA A 66 -23.51 -8.60 14.79
CA ALA A 66 -22.19 -9.10 14.45
C ALA A 66 -22.08 -9.23 12.95
N GLY A 67 -20.89 -9.11 12.45
CA GLY A 67 -20.64 -9.32 11.05
C GLY A 67 -20.75 -10.77 10.66
N SER A 68 -20.94 -11.02 9.38
CA SER A 68 -21.01 -12.38 8.88
C SER A 68 -19.65 -13.07 9.00
N ALA A 69 -19.67 -14.38 9.00
CA ALA A 69 -18.44 -15.17 9.03
C ALA A 69 -17.60 -14.87 7.79
N ALA A 70 -18.26 -14.66 6.65
CA ALA A 70 -17.56 -14.32 5.42
C ALA A 70 -16.82 -13.00 5.54
N LEU A 71 -17.44 -12.00 6.15
CA LEU A 71 -16.81 -10.71 6.34
C LEU A 71 -15.63 -10.82 7.30
N ARG A 72 -15.79 -11.54 8.41
CA ARG A 72 -14.70 -11.74 9.36
C ARG A 72 -13.51 -12.42 8.68
N SER A 73 -13.80 -13.44 7.87
CA SER A 73 -12.76 -14.13 7.13
C SER A 73 -12.04 -13.21 6.16
N SER A 74 -12.80 -12.38 5.44
CA SER A 74 -12.23 -11.41 4.51
C SER A 74 -11.37 -10.38 5.22
N LEU A 75 -11.81 -9.91 6.38
CA LEU A 75 -11.03 -8.94 7.15
C LEU A 75 -9.74 -9.56 7.69
N THR A 76 -9.79 -10.83 8.08
CA THR A 76 -8.59 -11.55 8.50
C THR A 76 -7.60 -11.64 7.35
N GLU A 77 -8.10 -11.93 6.16
CA GLU A 77 -7.25 -12.00 4.98
C GLU A 77 -6.66 -10.62 4.66
N LEU A 78 -7.44 -9.57 4.78
CA LEU A 78 -6.93 -8.21 4.57
C LEU A 78 -5.83 -7.89 5.57
N ALA A 79 -6.01 -8.24 6.83
CA ALA A 79 -4.99 -8.00 7.84
C ALA A 79 -3.68 -8.71 7.48
N ARG A 80 -3.77 -9.93 6.96
CA ARG A 80 -2.59 -10.66 6.50
C ARG A 80 -1.92 -9.96 5.32
N GLU A 81 -2.71 -9.48 4.37
CA GLU A 81 -2.16 -8.79 3.21
C GLU A 81 -1.48 -7.49 3.62
N VAL A 82 -2.06 -6.75 4.54
CA VAL A 82 -1.46 -5.52 5.04
C VAL A 82 -0.13 -5.84 5.73
N GLN A 83 -0.10 -6.90 6.54
CA GLN A 83 1.12 -7.29 7.24
C GLN A 83 2.21 -7.71 6.25
N ARG A 84 1.85 -8.48 5.24
CA ARG A 84 2.80 -8.88 4.20
C ARG A 84 3.35 -7.67 3.45
N SER A 85 2.49 -6.71 3.17
CA SER A 85 2.92 -5.49 2.49
C SER A 85 3.85 -4.67 3.35
N ARG A 86 3.57 -4.60 4.65
CA ARG A 86 4.46 -3.90 5.58
C ARG A 86 5.83 -4.55 5.61
N GLU A 87 5.88 -5.88 5.70
CA GLU A 87 7.14 -6.60 5.71
C GLU A 87 7.90 -6.41 4.41
N HIS A 88 7.17 -6.39 3.29
CA HIS A 88 7.78 -6.17 1.99
C HIS A 88 8.42 -4.78 1.91
N VAL A 89 7.72 -3.76 2.38
CA VAL A 89 8.25 -2.39 2.38
C VAL A 89 9.45 -2.28 3.31
N GLU A 90 9.37 -2.88 4.48
CA GLU A 90 10.49 -2.85 5.43
C GLU A 90 11.72 -3.52 4.86
N ALA A 91 11.54 -4.67 4.22
CA ALA A 91 12.65 -5.38 3.59
C ALA A 91 13.27 -4.54 2.48
N ARG A 92 12.43 -3.85 1.72
CA ARG A 92 12.91 -2.99 0.65
C ARG A 92 13.69 -1.79 1.19
N ILE A 93 13.20 -1.20 2.26
CA ILE A 93 13.90 -0.09 2.91
C ILE A 93 15.27 -0.55 3.40
N GLU A 94 15.34 -1.74 4.00
CA GLU A 94 16.61 -2.29 4.46
C GLU A 94 17.58 -2.51 3.30
N ARG A 95 17.09 -3.04 2.19
CA ARG A 95 17.94 -3.24 1.01
C ARG A 95 18.46 -1.91 0.48
N LEU A 96 17.62 -0.89 0.46
CA LEU A 96 18.03 0.42 -0.02
C LEU A 96 19.04 1.07 0.94
N ARG A 97 18.85 0.90 2.23
CA ARG A 97 19.82 1.39 3.20
C ARG A 97 21.17 0.71 3.04
N ALA A 98 21.15 -0.60 2.87
CA ALA A 98 22.39 -1.34 2.66
C ALA A 98 23.09 -0.89 1.39
N GLU A 99 22.31 -0.64 0.35
CA GLU A 99 22.87 -0.17 -0.92
C GLU A 99 23.51 1.21 -0.76
N LEU A 100 22.85 2.11 -0.05
CA LEU A 100 23.40 3.43 0.20
C LEU A 100 24.68 3.37 1.03
N GLU A 101 24.69 2.52 2.04
CA GLU A 101 25.88 2.35 2.86
C GLU A 101 27.03 1.80 2.04
N ARG A 102 26.75 0.83 1.18
CA ARG A 102 27.78 0.28 0.32
C ARG A 102 28.36 1.36 -0.60
N ARG A 103 27.49 2.18 -1.18
CA ARG A 103 27.95 3.26 -2.06
C ARG A 103 28.74 4.32 -1.30
N ARG A 104 28.35 4.62 -0.08
CA ARG A 104 29.11 5.54 0.74
C ARG A 104 30.49 5.01 1.05
N GLY A 105 30.57 3.72 1.38
CA GLY A 105 31.84 3.09 1.67
C GLY A 105 32.78 3.09 0.48
N GLU A 106 32.23 2.92 -0.72
CA GLU A 106 33.03 2.96 -1.93
C GLU A 106 33.48 4.38 -2.27
N GLY A 107 32.64 5.36 -1.91
CA GLY A 107 32.90 6.73 -2.24
C GLY A 107 32.71 7.01 -3.71
N PRO A 108 32.44 8.25 -4.07
CA PRO A 108 32.34 8.62 -5.48
C PRO A 108 33.73 8.75 -6.09
N PRO A 109 33.84 8.66 -7.42
CA PRO A 109 35.09 8.93 -8.07
C PRO A 109 35.57 10.35 -7.75
N THR A 110 36.87 10.51 -7.57
CA THR A 110 37.42 11.77 -7.13
C THR A 110 37.06 12.93 -8.06
N GLY A 111 37.14 12.73 -9.34
CA GLY A 111 36.81 13.80 -10.28
C GLY A 111 35.38 14.24 -10.19
N LEU A 112 34.47 13.29 -10.03
CA LEU A 112 33.08 13.64 -9.91
C LEU A 112 32.81 14.35 -8.60
N ARG A 113 33.46 13.93 -7.56
CA ARG A 113 33.29 14.55 -6.26
C ARG A 113 33.67 16.01 -6.30
N GLU A 114 34.78 16.32 -6.93
CA GLU A 114 35.22 17.68 -7.01
C GLU A 114 34.22 18.55 -7.74
N ARG A 115 33.74 18.04 -8.86
CA ARG A 115 32.78 18.82 -9.59
C ARG A 115 31.47 18.99 -8.84
N ALA A 116 31.02 17.94 -8.25
CA ALA A 116 29.76 18.02 -7.51
C ALA A 116 29.88 18.94 -6.33
N GLY A 117 30.99 18.88 -5.64
CA GLY A 117 31.20 19.76 -4.52
C GLY A 117 31.21 21.20 -4.94
N GLY A 118 31.69 21.47 -6.12
CA GLY A 118 31.71 22.84 -6.61
C GLY A 118 30.39 23.30 -7.06
N GLN A 119 29.62 22.46 -7.63
CA GLN A 119 28.48 22.87 -8.24
C GLN A 119 27.31 22.17 -7.96
N PHE A 120 27.15 21.19 -7.78
CA PHE A 120 25.92 20.76 -7.63
C PHE A 120 25.51 20.66 -6.46
N ILE A 121 26.10 20.91 -6.52
CA ILE A 121 25.72 21.02 -5.74
C ILE A 121 25.60 21.98 -5.45
N GLY A 122 25.94 22.11 -6.27
CA GLY A 122 25.96 22.83 -6.18
C GLY A 122 25.30 23.26 -6.36
N ARG A 123 25.31 23.28 -6.59
CA ARG A 123 24.65 23.29 -6.58
C ARG A 123 24.53 22.89 -5.81
N GLY A 124 25.31 22.54 -5.75
CA GLY A 124 25.31 22.22 -4.96
C GLY A 124 25.38 22.29 -4.21
#